data_3b6b4074613205d93fcd0fc7e6d36015
#
_entry.id   3b6b4074613205d93fcd0fc7e6d36015
#
_cell.length_a   1.000
_cell.length_b   1.000
_cell.length_c   1.000
_cell.angle_alpha   90.00
_cell.angle_beta   90.00
_cell.angle_gamma   90.00
#
_symmetry.space_group_name_H-M   'P 1'
#
loop_
_entity.id
_entity.type
_entity.pdbx_description
1 polymer ?
#
loop_
_entity_poly.entity_id
_entity_poly.type
_entity_poly.pdbx_seq_one_letter_code
_entity_poly.pdbx_strand_id
1 'polypeptide(L)'
;MAQANKQDQIFDQPFDYIVVGAGSAGCVLANRLSSNPNLRVLLIDAGAKDTYPWIHIPVGYLYCINNPKTDWLFKTSNQSGLNNRSLIYPRGKVLGGSSSINGMIYMRGQAEDYNVWAEISGDPSWRWDAVLPFFKKMEDYYGGANEFHGAGGPWRVDKQRLKWKVLDVFRLAAAQAGIPAVDDFNRGNNFGSSYFDVTQKNGWRLNASKAFLNPIKDRSNLTILTNALVEHLVVDNKHCSGVRFVHAGRTIIAKASKETLLSAGAIGSVQILERSGIGSAQHLSALNIKTTHDLPGVGENLQDHLQIRMVYKISRLKTLNTLAANWWGKCLIGLQYLLTRSGPMSMAPSQLGLFANSSENPARPNIQYHVQPLSLEKFGDPLHTFNAFTASVCNLRPSSRGSIHITSKELDAPPLINPNYL
;
A
#
# COMPACT_ATOMS: atom_id res chain seq x y z
N MET A 1 40.58 -0.49 -21.60
CA MET A 1 39.17 -0.13 -21.98
C MET A 1 38.25 -1.21 -21.42
N ALA A 2 37.48 -0.91 -20.40
CA ALA A 2 36.55 -1.87 -19.80
C ALA A 2 35.47 -2.20 -20.84
N GLN A 3 35.23 -3.48 -21.07
CA GLN A 3 34.13 -3.97 -21.92
C GLN A 3 32.82 -3.36 -21.36
N ALA A 4 32.19 -2.50 -22.14
CA ALA A 4 30.84 -2.04 -21.84
C ALA A 4 29.96 -3.27 -21.66
N ASN A 5 29.40 -3.41 -20.46
CA ASN A 5 28.62 -4.58 -20.11
C ASN A 5 27.34 -4.55 -20.99
N LYS A 6 27.00 -5.67 -21.64
CA LYS A 6 25.80 -5.78 -22.52
C LYS A 6 24.51 -5.19 -21.87
N GLN A 7 24.49 -5.17 -20.55
CA GLN A 7 23.39 -4.56 -19.79
C GLN A 7 23.31 -3.03 -19.91
N ASP A 8 24.41 -2.32 -20.20
CA ASP A 8 24.40 -0.86 -20.30
C ASP A 8 23.92 -0.39 -21.68
N GLN A 9 24.10 -1.21 -22.70
CA GLN A 9 23.68 -0.92 -24.09
C GLN A 9 22.14 -0.71 -24.20
N ILE A 10 21.35 -1.22 -23.25
CA ILE A 10 19.89 -0.99 -23.25
C ILE A 10 19.51 0.48 -23.02
N PHE A 11 20.41 1.29 -22.40
CA PHE A 11 20.19 2.71 -22.11
C PHE A 11 20.73 3.63 -23.21
N ASP A 12 21.41 3.13 -24.23
CA ASP A 12 21.94 3.91 -25.37
C ASP A 12 20.79 4.51 -26.21
N GLN A 13 19.65 3.83 -26.23
CA GLN A 13 18.46 4.30 -26.92
C GLN A 13 17.39 4.74 -25.92
N PRO A 14 16.65 5.82 -26.19
CA PRO A 14 15.58 6.27 -25.28
C PRO A 14 14.46 5.25 -25.18
N PHE A 15 13.84 5.17 -24.02
CA PHE A 15 12.56 4.49 -23.82
C PHE A 15 11.42 5.44 -24.22
N ASP A 16 10.29 4.91 -24.65
CA ASP A 16 9.09 5.75 -24.83
C ASP A 16 8.57 6.22 -23.47
N TYR A 17 8.50 5.29 -22.52
CA TYR A 17 8.04 5.56 -21.17
C TYR A 17 8.99 5.03 -20.12
N ILE A 18 9.26 5.83 -19.11
CA ILE A 18 9.96 5.40 -17.88
C ILE A 18 8.97 5.46 -16.73
N VAL A 19 8.75 4.33 -16.07
CA VAL A 19 7.91 4.23 -14.86
C VAL A 19 8.82 4.08 -13.65
N VAL A 20 8.77 5.04 -12.74
CA VAL A 20 9.58 5.08 -11.53
C VAL A 20 8.78 4.57 -10.34
N GLY A 21 9.20 3.42 -9.80
CA GLY A 21 8.53 2.72 -8.71
C GLY A 21 7.60 1.62 -9.20
N ALA A 22 7.91 0.37 -8.89
CA ALA A 22 7.11 -0.82 -9.18
C ALA A 22 6.17 -1.18 -8.03
N GLY A 23 5.56 -0.18 -7.41
CA GLY A 23 4.46 -0.33 -6.46
C GLY A 23 3.14 -0.65 -7.15
N SER A 24 2.02 -0.48 -6.45
CA SER A 24 0.67 -0.78 -6.98
C SER A 24 0.38 -0.05 -8.28
N ALA A 25 0.67 1.25 -8.36
CA ALA A 25 0.44 2.06 -9.56
C ALA A 25 1.41 1.69 -10.69
N GLY A 26 2.72 1.64 -10.40
CA GLY A 26 3.72 1.39 -11.44
C GLY A 26 3.62 0.01 -12.09
N CYS A 27 3.22 -1.02 -11.34
CA CYS A 27 2.93 -2.33 -11.90
C CYS A 27 1.78 -2.29 -12.93
N VAL A 28 0.73 -1.52 -12.65
CA VAL A 28 -0.40 -1.33 -13.58
C VAL A 28 0.04 -0.54 -14.80
N LEU A 29 0.75 0.57 -14.60
CA LEU A 29 1.25 1.42 -15.69
C LEU A 29 2.14 0.63 -16.64
N ALA A 30 3.14 -0.08 -16.12
CA ALA A 30 4.03 -0.92 -16.93
C ALA A 30 3.26 -1.99 -17.72
N ASN A 31 2.26 -2.63 -17.09
CA ASN A 31 1.41 -3.62 -17.74
C ASN A 31 0.65 -3.02 -18.93
N ARG A 32 0.03 -1.85 -18.73
CA ARG A 32 -0.83 -1.23 -19.75
C ARG A 32 -0.02 -0.61 -20.87
N LEU A 33 1.05 0.12 -20.57
CA LEU A 33 1.90 0.77 -21.57
C LEU A 33 2.59 -0.25 -22.47
N SER A 34 3.14 -1.33 -21.88
CA SER A 34 3.83 -2.37 -22.66
C SER A 34 2.89 -3.31 -23.42
N SER A 35 1.56 -3.11 -23.34
CA SER A 35 0.62 -3.87 -24.19
C SER A 35 0.72 -3.50 -25.67
N ASN A 36 1.18 -2.30 -25.98
CA ASN A 36 1.56 -1.92 -27.33
C ASN A 36 3.03 -2.34 -27.58
N PRO A 37 3.29 -3.31 -28.46
CA PRO A 37 4.64 -3.82 -28.69
C PRO A 37 5.60 -2.81 -29.33
N ASN A 38 5.09 -1.74 -29.92
CA ASN A 38 5.88 -0.67 -30.52
C ASN A 38 6.39 0.36 -29.48
N LEU A 39 6.00 0.26 -28.21
CA LEU A 39 6.42 1.16 -27.15
C LEU A 39 7.48 0.48 -26.29
N ARG A 40 8.66 1.08 -26.16
CA ARG A 40 9.70 0.64 -25.22
C ARG A 40 9.41 1.20 -23.84
N VAL A 41 9.21 0.32 -22.86
CA VAL A 41 8.85 0.70 -21.48
C VAL A 41 9.96 0.24 -20.52
N LEU A 42 10.43 1.16 -19.68
CA LEU A 42 11.33 0.89 -18.56
C LEU A 42 10.58 1.04 -17.25
N LEU A 43 10.58 0.01 -16.44
CA LEU A 43 10.10 0.05 -15.05
C LEU A 43 11.31 -0.04 -14.12
N ILE A 44 11.52 0.98 -13.28
CA ILE A 44 12.63 1.06 -12.32
C ILE A 44 12.10 0.97 -10.90
N ASP A 45 12.68 0.09 -10.06
CA ASP A 45 12.36 0.00 -8.63
C ASP A 45 13.63 -0.09 -7.77
N ALA A 46 13.62 0.63 -6.65
CA ALA A 46 14.71 0.60 -5.68
C ALA A 46 14.78 -0.72 -4.90
N GLY A 47 13.67 -1.45 -4.81
CA GLY A 47 13.58 -2.73 -4.12
C GLY A 47 14.03 -3.91 -4.96
N ALA A 48 14.21 -5.06 -4.31
CA ALA A 48 14.53 -6.32 -4.95
C ALA A 48 13.28 -6.98 -5.57
N LYS A 49 13.49 -8.11 -6.26
CA LYS A 49 12.39 -8.99 -6.68
C LYS A 49 11.64 -9.53 -5.46
N ASP A 50 10.34 -9.77 -5.61
CA ASP A 50 9.45 -10.28 -4.56
C ASP A 50 9.60 -11.79 -4.32
N THR A 51 10.84 -12.26 -4.18
CA THR A 51 11.17 -13.69 -4.00
C THR A 51 11.21 -14.13 -2.55
N TYR A 52 11.16 -13.21 -1.57
CA TYR A 52 11.17 -13.55 -0.16
C TYR A 52 9.89 -14.32 0.22
N PRO A 53 9.98 -15.57 0.72
CA PRO A 53 8.81 -16.45 0.86
C PRO A 53 7.66 -15.87 1.70
N TRP A 54 8.00 -15.09 2.73
CA TRP A 54 7.01 -14.49 3.62
C TRP A 54 6.14 -13.40 2.95
N ILE A 55 6.58 -12.83 1.83
CA ILE A 55 5.72 -11.95 1.02
C ILE A 55 4.48 -12.70 0.55
N HIS A 56 4.61 -13.97 0.24
CA HIS A 56 3.57 -14.76 -0.40
C HIS A 56 2.58 -15.38 0.56
N ILE A 57 3.02 -15.67 1.79
CA ILE A 57 2.18 -16.23 2.84
C ILE A 57 1.42 -15.07 3.51
N PRO A 58 0.08 -15.11 3.63
CA PRO A 58 -0.69 -13.95 4.12
C PRO A 58 -0.22 -13.41 5.47
N VAL A 59 0.00 -14.27 6.48
CA VAL A 59 0.51 -13.84 7.79
C VAL A 59 1.94 -13.31 7.74
N GLY A 60 2.64 -13.51 6.64
CA GLY A 60 4.05 -13.15 6.46
C GLY A 60 4.35 -11.65 6.48
N TYR A 61 3.30 -10.77 6.43
CA TYR A 61 3.50 -9.34 6.66
C TYR A 61 4.22 -9.06 7.98
N LEU A 62 4.07 -9.94 9.00
CA LEU A 62 4.76 -9.87 10.28
C LEU A 62 6.29 -9.96 10.15
N TYR A 63 6.78 -10.62 9.10
CA TYR A 63 8.20 -10.80 8.79
C TYR A 63 8.71 -9.87 7.67
N CYS A 64 7.80 -9.16 7.03
CA CYS A 64 8.13 -8.20 5.97
C CYS A 64 8.24 -6.77 6.50
N ILE A 65 7.39 -6.37 7.45
CA ILE A 65 7.44 -5.06 8.11
C ILE A 65 8.65 -5.03 9.06
N ASN A 66 9.38 -3.92 9.11
CA ASN A 66 10.66 -3.74 9.79
C ASN A 66 11.80 -4.66 9.28
N ASN A 67 11.66 -5.24 8.11
CA ASN A 67 12.70 -6.04 7.49
C ASN A 67 13.38 -5.23 6.37
N PRO A 68 14.69 -4.93 6.46
CA PRO A 68 15.39 -4.10 5.47
C PRO A 68 15.41 -4.70 4.06
N LYS A 69 15.11 -6.01 3.92
CA LYS A 69 14.96 -6.67 2.61
C LYS A 69 13.66 -6.31 1.88
N THR A 70 12.64 -5.85 2.62
CA THR A 70 11.28 -5.65 2.09
C THR A 70 10.64 -4.32 2.48
N ASP A 71 11.23 -3.59 3.44
CA ASP A 71 10.69 -2.37 4.02
C ASP A 71 11.74 -1.24 3.96
N TRP A 72 11.31 -0.02 3.67
CA TRP A 72 12.14 1.19 3.71
C TRP A 72 12.55 1.60 5.11
N LEU A 73 11.91 1.07 6.15
CA LEU A 73 12.16 1.35 7.58
C LEU A 73 11.91 2.82 7.97
N PHE A 74 11.01 3.50 7.29
CA PHE A 74 10.68 4.87 7.62
C PHE A 74 10.06 5.01 9.02
N LYS A 75 10.29 6.17 9.62
CA LYS A 75 9.70 6.58 10.90
C LYS A 75 9.20 8.01 10.79
N THR A 76 8.16 8.32 11.55
CA THR A 76 7.72 9.71 11.69
C THR A 76 8.71 10.51 12.55
N SER A 77 8.69 11.82 12.41
CA SER A 77 9.21 12.70 13.44
C SER A 77 8.48 12.49 14.77
N ASN A 78 9.02 13.03 15.85
CA ASN A 78 8.33 13.04 17.13
C ASN A 78 7.03 13.82 17.01
N GLN A 79 5.92 13.22 17.42
CA GLN A 79 4.57 13.78 17.32
C GLN A 79 4.15 14.37 18.66
N SER A 80 3.95 15.68 18.73
CA SER A 80 3.57 16.39 19.97
C SER A 80 2.24 15.87 20.53
N GLY A 81 1.23 15.66 19.67
CA GLY A 81 -0.06 15.09 20.05
C GLY A 81 0.01 13.63 20.55
N LEU A 82 1.15 12.95 20.40
CA LEU A 82 1.38 11.58 20.84
C LEU A 82 2.47 11.48 21.94
N ASN A 83 2.58 12.46 22.82
CA ASN A 83 3.61 12.51 23.87
C ASN A 83 5.03 12.38 23.29
N ASN A 84 5.33 13.07 22.21
CA ASN A 84 6.60 13.06 21.51
C ASN A 84 7.06 11.66 21.03
N ARG A 85 6.12 10.75 20.78
CA ARG A 85 6.45 9.43 20.19
C ARG A 85 6.69 9.53 18.69
N SER A 86 7.71 8.84 18.23
CA SER A 86 7.93 8.52 16.81
C SER A 86 7.29 7.15 16.50
N LEU A 87 6.62 7.04 15.38
CA LEU A 87 5.97 5.80 14.94
C LEU A 87 6.73 5.20 13.75
N ILE A 88 6.75 3.87 13.67
CA ILE A 88 7.18 3.17 12.45
C ILE A 88 6.19 3.51 11.33
N TYR A 89 6.72 3.70 10.11
CA TYR A 89 5.94 4.13 8.95
C TYR A 89 6.22 3.22 7.74
N PRO A 90 5.78 1.94 7.77
CA PRO A 90 6.22 0.91 6.82
C PRO A 90 5.85 1.25 5.38
N ARG A 91 6.78 1.07 4.46
CA ARG A 91 6.58 1.15 3.00
C ARG A 91 7.41 0.06 2.32
N GLY A 92 6.78 -0.66 1.41
CA GLY A 92 7.46 -1.76 0.71
C GLY A 92 8.61 -1.29 -0.17
N LYS A 93 9.81 -1.90 0.03
CA LYS A 93 11.01 -1.74 -0.79
C LYS A 93 11.27 -3.04 -1.56
N VAL A 94 10.37 -3.36 -2.45
CA VAL A 94 10.34 -4.63 -3.18
C VAL A 94 9.37 -4.52 -4.36
N LEU A 95 9.50 -5.33 -5.41
CA LEU A 95 8.49 -5.40 -6.47
C LEU A 95 7.08 -5.62 -5.90
N GLY A 96 6.13 -4.86 -6.41
CA GLY A 96 4.78 -4.77 -5.87
C GLY A 96 4.64 -3.70 -4.77
N GLY A 97 5.76 -3.10 -4.30
CA GLY A 97 5.76 -2.06 -3.28
C GLY A 97 5.02 -2.46 -2.02
N SER A 98 4.23 -1.57 -1.46
CA SER A 98 3.47 -1.83 -0.22
C SER A 98 2.39 -2.91 -0.38
N SER A 99 1.95 -3.27 -1.59
CA SER A 99 1.06 -4.42 -1.80
C SER A 99 1.72 -5.76 -1.45
N SER A 100 3.05 -5.81 -1.39
CA SER A 100 3.83 -6.98 -1.00
C SER A 100 3.96 -7.16 0.52
N ILE A 101 3.70 -6.10 1.32
CA ILE A 101 3.87 -6.12 2.77
C ILE A 101 2.62 -5.67 3.56
N ASN A 102 1.57 -5.19 2.89
CA ASN A 102 0.33 -4.71 3.52
C ASN A 102 -0.53 -5.84 4.10
N GLY A 103 -1.65 -5.45 4.72
CA GLY A 103 -2.63 -6.37 5.30
C GLY A 103 -3.58 -7.03 4.31
N MET A 104 -3.44 -6.85 3.01
CA MET A 104 -4.26 -7.46 1.95
C MET A 104 -5.76 -7.13 1.99
N ILE A 105 -6.22 -6.28 2.87
CA ILE A 105 -7.63 -5.88 2.92
C ILE A 105 -7.99 -5.18 1.62
N TYR A 106 -9.06 -5.65 0.96
CA TYR A 106 -9.59 -5.01 -0.23
C TYR A 106 -10.76 -4.10 0.17
N MET A 107 -10.53 -2.81 0.05
CA MET A 107 -11.52 -1.78 0.34
C MET A 107 -11.45 -0.69 -0.70
N ARG A 108 -12.63 -0.27 -1.19
CA ARG A 108 -12.79 0.97 -1.96
C ARG A 108 -13.23 2.11 -1.04
N GLY A 109 -12.99 3.34 -1.45
CA GLY A 109 -13.62 4.50 -0.84
C GLY A 109 -15.14 4.44 -0.97
N GLN A 110 -15.83 5.24 -0.20
CA GLN A 110 -17.27 5.47 -0.36
C GLN A 110 -17.50 6.28 -1.65
N ALA A 111 -18.67 6.15 -2.27
CA ALA A 111 -19.01 6.91 -3.47
C ALA A 111 -18.76 8.42 -3.30
N GLU A 112 -19.11 8.94 -2.13
CA GLU A 112 -18.93 10.34 -1.79
C GLU A 112 -17.44 10.77 -1.70
N ASP A 113 -16.52 9.85 -1.38
CA ASP A 113 -15.09 10.19 -1.35
C ASP A 113 -14.60 10.59 -2.75
N TYR A 114 -15.06 9.88 -3.78
CA TYR A 114 -14.73 10.16 -5.18
C TYR A 114 -15.46 11.40 -5.71
N ASN A 115 -16.73 11.59 -5.31
CA ASN A 115 -17.50 12.79 -5.69
C ASN A 115 -16.83 14.06 -5.15
N VAL A 116 -16.35 14.04 -3.90
CA VAL A 116 -15.57 15.14 -3.32
C VAL A 116 -14.25 15.36 -4.07
N TRP A 117 -13.58 14.29 -4.53
CA TRP A 117 -12.39 14.46 -5.37
C TRP A 117 -12.72 15.16 -6.70
N ALA A 118 -13.83 14.80 -7.33
CA ALA A 118 -14.30 15.47 -8.55
C ALA A 118 -14.61 16.96 -8.32
N GLU A 119 -15.23 17.30 -7.19
CA GLU A 119 -15.51 18.68 -6.82
C GLU A 119 -14.24 19.50 -6.58
N ILE A 120 -13.31 18.97 -5.75
CA ILE A 120 -12.05 19.68 -5.41
C ILE A 120 -11.16 19.85 -6.65
N SER A 121 -11.10 18.84 -7.52
CA SER A 121 -10.26 18.88 -8.72
C SER A 121 -10.90 19.64 -9.89
N GLY A 122 -12.23 19.83 -9.85
CA GLY A 122 -13.00 20.31 -10.99
C GLY A 122 -13.08 19.31 -12.15
N ASP A 123 -12.70 18.05 -11.92
CA ASP A 123 -12.65 17.00 -12.95
C ASP A 123 -13.70 15.91 -12.65
N PRO A 124 -14.80 15.85 -13.44
CA PRO A 124 -15.87 14.88 -13.24
C PRO A 124 -15.44 13.42 -13.48
N SER A 125 -14.29 13.17 -14.09
CA SER A 125 -13.78 11.81 -14.30
C SER A 125 -13.42 11.10 -12.98
N TRP A 126 -13.33 11.83 -11.87
CA TRP A 126 -13.15 11.28 -10.52
C TRP A 126 -14.45 10.88 -9.82
N ARG A 127 -15.63 11.19 -10.37
CA ARG A 127 -16.91 10.79 -9.78
C ARG A 127 -17.02 9.27 -9.63
N TRP A 128 -17.81 8.82 -8.66
CA TRP A 128 -18.01 7.39 -8.41
C TRP A 128 -18.44 6.61 -9.65
N ASP A 129 -19.42 7.12 -10.39
CA ASP A 129 -19.93 6.51 -11.62
C ASP A 129 -18.86 6.40 -12.72
N ALA A 130 -17.92 7.36 -12.77
CA ALA A 130 -16.82 7.35 -13.72
C ALA A 130 -15.67 6.41 -13.31
N VAL A 131 -15.36 6.27 -11.99
CA VAL A 131 -14.26 5.41 -11.51
C VAL A 131 -14.67 3.95 -11.32
N LEU A 132 -15.94 3.65 -11.03
CA LEU A 132 -16.44 2.30 -10.80
C LEU A 132 -16.14 1.33 -11.96
N PRO A 133 -16.28 1.70 -13.26
CA PRO A 133 -15.89 0.84 -14.36
C PRO A 133 -14.43 0.41 -14.35
N PHE A 134 -13.50 1.26 -13.86
CA PHE A 134 -12.08 0.91 -13.74
C PHE A 134 -11.85 -0.10 -12.64
N PHE A 135 -12.53 0.02 -11.49
CA PHE A 135 -12.50 -0.99 -10.45
C PHE A 135 -12.99 -2.34 -10.97
N LYS A 136 -14.13 -2.36 -11.65
CA LYS A 136 -14.70 -3.58 -12.23
C LYS A 136 -13.79 -4.20 -13.30
N LYS A 137 -13.18 -3.40 -14.16
CA LYS A 137 -12.25 -3.88 -15.20
C LYS A 137 -10.99 -4.53 -14.62
N MET A 138 -10.54 -4.06 -13.47
CA MET A 138 -9.34 -4.59 -12.81
C MET A 138 -9.63 -5.87 -12.01
N GLU A 139 -10.83 -6.03 -11.51
CA GLU A 139 -11.21 -6.99 -10.49
C GLU A 139 -11.56 -8.37 -11.05
N ASP A 140 -11.17 -9.42 -10.30
CA ASP A 140 -11.69 -10.78 -10.41
C ASP A 140 -12.33 -11.16 -9.07
N TYR A 141 -13.58 -10.77 -8.88
CA TYR A 141 -14.31 -10.96 -7.63
C TYR A 141 -14.77 -12.41 -7.46
N TYR A 142 -14.61 -12.98 -6.26
CA TYR A 142 -14.98 -14.38 -5.98
C TYR A 142 -16.47 -14.68 -6.21
N GLY A 143 -17.34 -13.69 -6.03
CA GLY A 143 -18.80 -13.79 -6.24
C GLY A 143 -19.25 -13.61 -7.70
N GLY A 144 -18.29 -13.40 -8.61
CA GLY A 144 -18.59 -13.09 -10.01
C GLY A 144 -18.94 -11.62 -10.25
N ALA A 145 -19.21 -11.29 -11.51
CA ALA A 145 -19.59 -9.94 -11.92
C ALA A 145 -21.00 -9.57 -11.43
N ASN A 146 -21.16 -8.33 -10.97
CA ASN A 146 -22.45 -7.75 -10.63
C ASN A 146 -22.44 -6.23 -10.84
N GLU A 147 -23.43 -5.50 -10.28
CA GLU A 147 -23.50 -4.04 -10.36
C GLU A 147 -22.22 -3.35 -9.89
N PHE A 148 -21.62 -3.81 -8.78
CA PHE A 148 -20.45 -3.19 -8.14
C PHE A 148 -19.13 -3.90 -8.44
N HIS A 149 -19.14 -5.17 -8.81
CA HIS A 149 -17.97 -6.01 -8.96
C HIS A 149 -17.74 -6.47 -10.39
N GLY A 150 -16.45 -6.70 -10.72
CA GLY A 150 -16.01 -7.28 -11.96
C GLY A 150 -15.54 -8.73 -11.80
N ALA A 151 -15.42 -9.46 -12.91
CA ALA A 151 -14.85 -10.79 -12.97
C ALA A 151 -13.84 -10.91 -14.10
N GLY A 152 -12.86 -11.80 -13.94
CA GLY A 152 -11.84 -12.08 -14.96
C GLY A 152 -10.74 -11.02 -15.10
N GLY A 153 -10.74 -9.99 -14.26
CA GLY A 153 -9.65 -9.03 -14.20
C GLY A 153 -8.38 -9.62 -13.56
N PRO A 154 -7.24 -8.93 -13.64
CA PRO A 154 -5.98 -9.42 -13.09
C PRO A 154 -5.91 -9.41 -11.56
N TRP A 155 -6.77 -8.65 -10.88
CA TRP A 155 -6.75 -8.44 -9.44
C TRP A 155 -7.79 -9.30 -8.74
N ARG A 156 -7.37 -10.51 -8.31
CA ARG A 156 -8.26 -11.41 -7.57
C ARG A 156 -8.61 -10.84 -6.20
N VAL A 157 -9.90 -10.78 -5.91
CA VAL A 157 -10.49 -10.46 -4.62
C VAL A 157 -11.21 -11.71 -4.11
N ASP A 158 -10.85 -12.19 -2.93
CA ASP A 158 -11.36 -13.45 -2.36
C ASP A 158 -11.88 -13.22 -0.95
N LYS A 159 -12.73 -14.14 -0.48
CA LYS A 159 -13.12 -14.21 0.94
C LYS A 159 -11.96 -14.68 1.79
N GLN A 160 -11.94 -14.23 3.04
CA GLN A 160 -11.02 -14.77 4.02
C GLN A 160 -11.32 -16.26 4.25
N ARG A 161 -10.24 -17.08 4.34
CA ARG A 161 -10.32 -18.54 4.43
C ARG A 161 -10.38 -19.04 5.88
N LEU A 162 -10.93 -18.22 6.77
CA LEU A 162 -11.09 -18.49 8.20
C LEU A 162 -12.19 -17.60 8.77
N LYS A 163 -12.97 -18.15 9.71
CA LYS A 163 -13.95 -17.42 10.51
C LYS A 163 -13.68 -17.65 11.99
N TRP A 164 -14.06 -16.69 12.82
CA TRP A 164 -13.88 -16.74 14.27
C TRP A 164 -15.18 -16.41 14.98
N LYS A 165 -15.61 -17.31 15.89
CA LYS A 165 -16.81 -17.08 16.69
C LYS A 165 -16.79 -15.73 17.42
N VAL A 166 -15.63 -15.29 17.92
CA VAL A 166 -15.51 -13.98 18.60
C VAL A 166 -15.86 -12.82 17.68
N LEU A 167 -15.49 -12.91 16.40
CA LEU A 167 -15.80 -11.86 15.41
C LEU A 167 -17.28 -11.91 15.00
N ASP A 168 -17.88 -13.10 14.92
CA ASP A 168 -19.31 -13.25 14.66
C ASP A 168 -20.14 -12.66 15.84
N VAL A 169 -19.70 -12.88 17.09
CA VAL A 169 -20.33 -12.28 18.28
C VAL A 169 -20.16 -10.75 18.29
N PHE A 170 -18.99 -10.25 17.91
CA PHE A 170 -18.79 -8.79 17.77
C PHE A 170 -19.74 -8.19 16.73
N ARG A 171 -19.93 -8.86 15.59
CA ARG A 171 -20.85 -8.45 14.53
C ARG A 171 -22.30 -8.41 15.02
N LEU A 172 -22.71 -9.41 15.82
CA LEU A 172 -24.04 -9.43 16.46
C LEU A 172 -24.22 -8.28 17.47
N ALA A 173 -23.19 -8.00 18.29
CA ALA A 173 -23.23 -6.89 19.23
C ALA A 173 -23.31 -5.54 18.52
N ALA A 174 -22.61 -5.39 17.39
CA ALA A 174 -22.72 -4.19 16.55
C ALA A 174 -24.15 -4.00 16.01
N ALA A 175 -24.81 -5.09 15.58
CA ALA A 175 -26.19 -5.03 15.11
C ALA A 175 -27.16 -4.63 16.25
N GLN A 176 -26.96 -5.13 17.47
CA GLN A 176 -27.71 -4.70 18.64
C GLN A 176 -27.52 -3.22 19.01
N ALA A 177 -26.34 -2.67 18.67
CA ALA A 177 -26.04 -1.25 18.81
C ALA A 177 -26.50 -0.39 17.62
N GLY A 178 -27.30 -0.94 16.69
CA GLY A 178 -27.83 -0.22 15.53
C GLY A 178 -26.90 -0.15 14.31
N ILE A 179 -25.79 -0.86 14.32
CA ILE A 179 -24.86 -0.93 13.18
C ILE A 179 -25.12 -2.24 12.42
N PRO A 180 -25.73 -2.20 11.21
CA PRO A 180 -26.20 -3.38 10.53
C PRO A 180 -25.05 -4.32 10.12
N ALA A 181 -25.37 -5.62 10.09
CA ALA A 181 -24.53 -6.61 9.45
C ALA A 181 -24.73 -6.51 7.93
N VAL A 182 -23.64 -6.29 7.19
CA VAL A 182 -23.64 -6.23 5.72
C VAL A 182 -22.74 -7.34 5.15
N ASP A 183 -22.92 -7.69 3.90
CA ASP A 183 -22.16 -8.75 3.27
C ASP A 183 -20.99 -8.21 2.43
N ASP A 184 -21.03 -6.91 2.09
CA ASP A 184 -20.07 -6.28 1.21
C ASP A 184 -19.97 -4.78 1.52
N PHE A 185 -18.74 -4.29 1.69
CA PHE A 185 -18.43 -2.88 1.91
C PHE A 185 -18.19 -2.08 0.61
N ASN A 186 -17.97 -2.76 -0.52
CA ASN A 186 -17.47 -2.15 -1.75
C ASN A 186 -18.57 -1.69 -2.72
N ARG A 187 -19.73 -1.34 -2.17
CA ARG A 187 -20.95 -0.94 -2.90
C ARG A 187 -21.20 0.56 -2.93
N GLY A 188 -20.18 1.38 -2.64
CA GLY A 188 -20.28 2.83 -2.58
C GLY A 188 -20.75 3.38 -1.22
N ASN A 189 -21.37 2.55 -0.38
CA ASN A 189 -21.69 2.85 1.02
C ASN A 189 -21.18 1.68 1.88
N ASN A 190 -20.34 1.97 2.85
CA ASN A 190 -19.73 0.97 3.71
C ASN A 190 -20.27 0.96 5.16
N PHE A 191 -21.35 1.71 5.47
CA PHE A 191 -21.98 1.68 6.78
C PHE A 191 -22.40 0.26 7.18
N GLY A 192 -21.89 -0.23 8.31
CA GLY A 192 -22.21 -1.57 8.80
C GLY A 192 -20.99 -2.36 9.27
N SER A 193 -21.18 -3.65 9.49
CA SER A 193 -20.12 -4.58 9.89
C SER A 193 -20.06 -5.80 8.96
N SER A 194 -18.83 -6.16 8.53
CA SER A 194 -18.59 -7.32 7.67
C SER A 194 -17.17 -7.85 7.82
N TYR A 195 -16.97 -9.11 7.44
CA TYR A 195 -15.62 -9.60 7.15
C TYR A 195 -15.06 -8.88 5.92
N PHE A 196 -13.83 -8.42 6.02
CA PHE A 196 -13.15 -7.82 4.87
C PHE A 196 -12.88 -8.86 3.78
N ASP A 197 -13.10 -8.48 2.54
CA ASP A 197 -12.52 -9.19 1.40
C ASP A 197 -11.01 -8.94 1.34
N VAL A 198 -10.29 -9.84 0.69
CA VAL A 198 -8.82 -9.82 0.68
C VAL A 198 -8.25 -10.01 -0.71
N THR A 199 -7.10 -9.36 -0.97
CA THR A 199 -6.30 -9.55 -2.17
C THR A 199 -5.47 -10.83 -2.05
N GLN A 200 -6.16 -11.96 -2.14
CA GLN A 200 -5.59 -13.30 -2.10
C GLN A 200 -6.09 -14.14 -3.30
N LYS A 201 -5.29 -15.10 -3.69
CA LYS A 201 -5.68 -16.12 -4.66
C LYS A 201 -5.31 -17.50 -4.10
N ASN A 202 -6.31 -18.35 -3.85
CA ASN A 202 -6.12 -19.69 -3.29
C ASN A 202 -5.31 -19.69 -1.97
N GLY A 203 -5.55 -18.73 -1.09
CA GLY A 203 -4.87 -18.62 0.20
C GLY A 203 -3.43 -18.07 0.14
N TRP A 204 -2.96 -17.61 -1.02
CA TRP A 204 -1.70 -16.87 -1.19
C TRP A 204 -1.98 -15.39 -1.36
N ARG A 205 -1.07 -14.54 -0.84
CA ARG A 205 -1.08 -13.11 -1.18
C ARG A 205 -1.00 -12.92 -2.69
N LEU A 206 -1.87 -12.07 -3.22
CA LEU A 206 -1.76 -11.50 -4.54
C LEU A 206 -1.28 -10.04 -4.41
N ASN A 207 -0.02 -9.81 -4.69
CA ASN A 207 0.54 -8.45 -4.75
C ASN A 207 0.48 -7.92 -6.20
N ALA A 208 0.78 -6.63 -6.38
CA ALA A 208 0.72 -6.01 -7.70
C ALA A 208 1.73 -6.60 -8.70
N SER A 209 2.90 -7.07 -8.23
CA SER A 209 3.86 -7.77 -9.08
C SER A 209 3.27 -9.06 -9.65
N LYS A 210 2.64 -9.89 -8.82
CA LYS A 210 1.99 -11.13 -9.29
C LYS A 210 0.82 -10.87 -10.22
N ALA A 211 0.02 -9.85 -9.93
CA ALA A 211 -1.18 -9.55 -10.69
C ALA A 211 -0.87 -8.94 -12.06
N PHE A 212 0.11 -8.04 -12.13
CA PHE A 212 0.32 -7.21 -13.31
C PHE A 212 1.67 -7.43 -14.00
N LEU A 213 2.76 -7.79 -13.29
CA LEU A 213 4.07 -7.96 -13.92
C LEU A 213 4.34 -9.40 -14.32
N ASN A 214 4.05 -10.39 -13.47
CA ASN A 214 4.31 -11.80 -13.79
C ASN A 214 3.70 -12.26 -15.12
N PRO A 215 2.44 -11.87 -15.46
CA PRO A 215 1.85 -12.27 -16.74
C PRO A 215 2.53 -11.68 -17.98
N ILE A 216 3.33 -10.64 -17.82
CA ILE A 216 3.94 -9.88 -18.91
C ILE A 216 5.46 -9.81 -18.86
N LYS A 217 6.10 -10.55 -17.95
CA LYS A 217 7.55 -10.49 -17.69
C LYS A 217 8.39 -10.82 -18.91
N ASP A 218 7.84 -11.58 -19.86
CA ASP A 218 8.51 -12.04 -21.07
C ASP A 218 8.24 -11.13 -22.30
N ARG A 219 7.57 -9.97 -22.11
CA ARG A 219 7.41 -8.98 -23.19
C ARG A 219 8.77 -8.37 -23.54
N SER A 220 9.16 -8.46 -24.81
CA SER A 220 10.46 -7.96 -25.31
C SER A 220 10.59 -6.43 -25.22
N ASN A 221 9.49 -5.72 -25.22
CA ASN A 221 9.43 -4.26 -25.16
C ASN A 221 9.35 -3.69 -23.72
N LEU A 222 9.33 -4.56 -22.69
CA LEU A 222 9.34 -4.17 -21.28
C LEU A 222 10.65 -4.55 -20.59
N THR A 223 11.34 -3.57 -20.05
CA THR A 223 12.51 -3.76 -19.19
C THR A 223 12.12 -3.50 -17.74
N ILE A 224 12.31 -4.47 -16.85
CA ILE A 224 12.08 -4.33 -15.40
C ILE A 224 13.42 -4.34 -14.69
N LEU A 225 13.77 -3.22 -14.08
CA LEU A 225 15.02 -3.03 -13.35
C LEU A 225 14.76 -2.92 -11.85
N THR A 226 15.30 -3.85 -11.08
CA THR A 226 15.22 -3.88 -9.61
C THR A 226 16.54 -3.49 -8.97
N ASN A 227 16.55 -3.14 -7.68
CA ASN A 227 17.72 -2.61 -6.97
C ASN A 227 18.32 -1.39 -7.67
N ALA A 228 17.46 -0.55 -8.25
CA ALA A 228 17.82 0.64 -8.98
C ALA A 228 17.15 1.86 -8.32
N LEU A 229 17.94 2.64 -7.59
CA LEU A 229 17.44 3.79 -6.82
C LEU A 229 17.51 5.05 -7.68
N VAL A 230 16.35 5.59 -8.02
CA VAL A 230 16.25 6.87 -8.74
C VAL A 230 16.68 8.01 -7.82
N GLU A 231 17.67 8.78 -8.27
CA GLU A 231 18.19 9.95 -7.57
C GLU A 231 17.29 11.16 -7.82
N HIS A 232 17.11 11.50 -9.08
CA HIS A 232 16.31 12.65 -9.52
C HIS A 232 15.86 12.50 -10.98
N LEU A 233 14.92 13.33 -11.37
CA LEU A 233 14.49 13.51 -12.76
C LEU A 233 15.51 14.35 -13.52
N VAL A 234 15.74 14.03 -14.76
CA VAL A 234 16.54 14.89 -15.68
C VAL A 234 15.59 15.90 -16.31
N VAL A 235 15.63 17.13 -15.80
CA VAL A 235 14.76 18.22 -16.24
C VAL A 235 15.59 19.32 -16.87
N ASP A 236 15.27 19.68 -18.11
CA ASP A 236 15.83 20.79 -18.84
C ASP A 236 14.73 21.65 -19.43
N ASN A 237 14.80 22.97 -19.27
CA ASN A 237 13.81 23.92 -19.77
C ASN A 237 12.36 23.54 -19.43
N LYS A 238 12.11 23.05 -18.19
CA LYS A 238 10.82 22.55 -17.71
C LYS A 238 10.32 21.28 -18.41
N HIS A 239 11.17 20.62 -19.20
CA HIS A 239 10.89 19.35 -19.84
C HIS A 239 11.64 18.21 -19.13
N CYS A 240 10.91 17.17 -18.71
CA CYS A 240 11.52 15.96 -18.13
C CYS A 240 11.94 15.01 -19.26
N SER A 241 13.25 14.86 -19.46
CA SER A 241 13.83 14.03 -20.51
C SER A 241 14.24 12.62 -20.04
N GLY A 242 14.05 12.30 -18.78
CA GLY A 242 14.38 10.99 -18.22
C GLY A 242 14.71 11.01 -16.74
N VAL A 243 15.46 10.03 -16.29
CA VAL A 243 15.83 9.85 -14.88
C VAL A 243 17.31 9.51 -14.73
N ARG A 244 17.91 9.98 -13.65
CA ARG A 244 19.20 9.54 -13.15
C ARG A 244 19.00 8.60 -11.96
N PHE A 245 19.68 7.47 -11.95
CA PHE A 245 19.55 6.45 -10.92
C PHE A 245 20.85 5.72 -10.64
N VAL A 246 20.95 5.11 -9.47
CA VAL A 246 22.06 4.23 -9.07
C VAL A 246 21.63 2.78 -9.23
N HIS A 247 22.44 1.99 -9.94
CA HIS A 247 22.28 0.54 -10.07
C HIS A 247 23.64 -0.15 -10.04
N ALA A 248 23.78 -1.18 -9.20
CA ALA A 248 25.03 -1.92 -9.02
C ALA A 248 26.27 -1.01 -8.77
N GLY A 249 26.09 0.04 -7.94
CA GLY A 249 27.14 0.99 -7.59
C GLY A 249 27.50 2.00 -8.68
N ARG A 250 26.79 2.01 -9.80
CA ARG A 250 27.04 2.94 -10.92
C ARG A 250 25.85 3.88 -11.10
N THR A 251 26.16 5.11 -11.43
CA THR A 251 25.16 6.10 -11.83
C THR A 251 24.88 5.97 -13.33
N ILE A 252 23.59 5.88 -13.66
CA ILE A 252 23.09 5.69 -15.02
C ILE A 252 22.02 6.73 -15.31
N ILE A 253 21.95 7.20 -16.56
CA ILE A 253 20.87 8.06 -17.05
C ILE A 253 20.08 7.27 -18.10
N ALA A 254 18.76 7.13 -17.86
CA ALA A 254 17.84 6.63 -18.85
C ALA A 254 17.01 7.80 -19.41
N LYS A 255 16.91 7.87 -20.74
CA LYS A 255 16.14 8.91 -21.44
C LYS A 255 14.76 8.42 -21.80
N ALA A 256 13.75 9.30 -21.65
CA ALA A 256 12.39 9.09 -22.10
C ALA A 256 12.10 9.95 -23.32
N SER A 257 11.53 9.36 -24.38
CA SER A 257 11.14 10.09 -25.59
C SER A 257 9.74 10.68 -25.51
N LYS A 258 8.89 10.09 -24.64
CA LYS A 258 7.50 10.56 -24.40
C LYS A 258 7.33 11.08 -22.99
N GLU A 259 7.27 10.17 -21.99
CA GLU A 259 6.97 10.57 -20.61
C GLU A 259 7.76 9.77 -19.58
N THR A 260 8.01 10.43 -18.44
CA THR A 260 8.44 9.80 -17.19
C THR A 260 7.29 9.83 -16.19
N LEU A 261 6.87 8.65 -15.74
CA LEU A 261 5.74 8.47 -14.85
C LEU A 261 6.25 8.20 -13.43
N LEU A 262 6.05 9.15 -12.52
CA LEU A 262 6.52 9.04 -11.14
C LEU A 262 5.46 8.34 -10.29
N SER A 263 5.74 7.10 -9.88
CA SER A 263 4.87 6.23 -9.08
C SER A 263 5.59 5.60 -7.88
N ALA A 264 6.57 6.34 -7.31
CA ALA A 264 7.40 5.89 -6.19
C ALA A 264 6.71 5.98 -4.81
N GLY A 265 5.39 6.16 -4.79
CA GLY A 265 4.58 6.31 -3.58
C GLY A 265 4.69 7.71 -2.96
N ALA A 266 3.87 7.98 -1.94
CA ALA A 266 3.74 9.30 -1.33
C ALA A 266 5.09 9.85 -0.79
N ILE A 267 5.96 8.99 -0.27
CA ILE A 267 7.25 9.40 0.28
C ILE A 267 8.31 9.50 -0.82
N GLY A 268 8.50 8.42 -1.58
CA GLY A 268 9.55 8.35 -2.59
C GLY A 268 9.36 9.38 -3.72
N SER A 269 8.11 9.66 -4.10
CA SER A 269 7.83 10.67 -5.13
C SER A 269 8.23 12.07 -4.69
N VAL A 270 7.94 12.45 -3.45
CA VAL A 270 8.38 13.74 -2.88
C VAL A 270 9.91 13.83 -2.87
N GLN A 271 10.59 12.78 -2.38
CA GLN A 271 12.06 12.77 -2.34
C GLN A 271 12.69 12.97 -3.72
N ILE A 272 12.13 12.32 -4.75
CA ILE A 272 12.63 12.44 -6.12
C ILE A 272 12.34 13.85 -6.67
N LEU A 273 11.14 14.39 -6.47
CA LEU A 273 10.79 15.74 -6.92
C LEU A 273 11.69 16.80 -6.30
N GLU A 274 11.85 16.80 -4.98
CA GLU A 274 12.68 17.80 -4.29
C GLU A 274 14.16 17.70 -4.68
N ARG A 275 14.72 16.47 -4.79
CA ARG A 275 16.09 16.30 -5.32
C ARG A 275 16.24 16.74 -6.78
N SER A 276 15.14 16.78 -7.53
CA SER A 276 15.10 17.31 -8.92
C SER A 276 14.97 18.84 -8.95
N GLY A 277 14.93 19.51 -7.80
CA GLY A 277 14.71 20.95 -7.72
C GLY A 277 13.24 21.36 -7.91
N ILE A 278 12.30 20.43 -7.73
CA ILE A 278 10.86 20.68 -7.83
C ILE A 278 10.25 20.60 -6.43
N GLY A 279 9.86 21.73 -5.89
CA GLY A 279 9.34 21.87 -4.52
C GLY A 279 9.39 23.32 -4.06
N SER A 280 9.22 23.57 -2.75
CA SER A 280 9.34 24.90 -2.17
C SER A 280 10.75 25.46 -2.40
N ALA A 281 10.86 26.58 -3.11
CA ALA A 281 12.14 27.23 -3.39
C ALA A 281 12.92 27.58 -2.11
N GLN A 282 12.21 27.98 -1.04
CA GLN A 282 12.82 28.26 0.26
C GLN A 282 13.45 27.00 0.87
N HIS A 283 12.72 25.87 0.88
CA HIS A 283 13.21 24.60 1.41
C HIS A 283 14.41 24.08 0.60
N LEU A 284 14.29 24.09 -0.74
CA LEU A 284 15.36 23.62 -1.63
C LEU A 284 16.64 24.46 -1.48
N SER A 285 16.50 25.79 -1.39
CA SER A 285 17.63 26.68 -1.17
C SER A 285 18.36 26.40 0.15
N ALA A 286 17.62 26.11 1.22
CA ALA A 286 18.21 25.76 2.52
C ALA A 286 19.04 24.46 2.45
N LEU A 287 18.75 23.57 1.50
CA LEU A 287 19.48 22.33 1.25
C LEU A 287 20.55 22.45 0.15
N ASN A 288 20.81 23.67 -0.35
CA ASN A 288 21.71 23.92 -1.48
C ASN A 288 21.31 23.13 -2.75
N ILE A 289 20.02 23.01 -2.99
CA ILE A 289 19.45 22.43 -4.21
C ILE A 289 18.95 23.57 -5.10
N LYS A 290 19.42 23.62 -6.35
CA LYS A 290 18.97 24.61 -7.32
C LYS A 290 17.49 24.39 -7.64
N THR A 291 16.66 25.40 -7.47
CA THR A 291 15.24 25.33 -7.83
C THR A 291 15.08 25.29 -9.35
N THR A 292 14.49 24.20 -9.83
CA THR A 292 14.09 24.01 -11.22
C THR A 292 12.66 24.51 -11.45
N HIS A 293 11.77 24.24 -10.47
CA HIS A 293 10.40 24.72 -10.49
C HIS A 293 9.90 24.92 -9.06
N ASP A 294 9.51 26.14 -8.72
CA ASP A 294 8.91 26.45 -7.42
C ASP A 294 7.49 25.89 -7.37
N LEU A 295 7.29 24.86 -6.57
CA LEU A 295 6.02 24.18 -6.39
C LEU A 295 5.82 23.86 -4.90
N PRO A 296 5.39 24.84 -4.11
CA PRO A 296 5.37 24.75 -2.64
C PRO A 296 4.44 23.66 -2.08
N GLY A 297 3.50 23.14 -2.88
CA GLY A 297 2.63 22.04 -2.47
C GLY A 297 3.30 20.66 -2.45
N VAL A 298 4.52 20.50 -2.99
CA VAL A 298 5.25 19.24 -2.94
C VAL A 298 5.64 18.94 -1.50
N GLY A 299 5.24 17.74 -1.03
CA GLY A 299 5.49 17.30 0.32
C GLY A 299 4.46 17.74 1.35
N GLU A 300 3.56 18.64 1.00
CA GLU A 300 2.55 19.17 1.90
C GLU A 300 1.25 18.34 1.92
N ASN A 301 0.36 18.66 2.87
CA ASN A 301 -0.98 18.12 3.00
C ASN A 301 -1.01 16.59 3.28
N LEU A 302 0.01 16.06 3.94
CA LEU A 302 0.04 14.65 4.37
C LEU A 302 -1.14 14.36 5.29
N GLN A 303 -1.89 13.29 4.99
CA GLN A 303 -3.00 12.79 5.78
C GLN A 303 -2.80 11.30 6.04
N ASP A 304 -3.13 10.86 7.25
CA ASP A 304 -3.01 9.45 7.63
C ASP A 304 -4.05 9.05 8.68
N HIS A 305 -4.41 7.78 8.73
CA HIS A 305 -5.34 7.23 9.71
C HIS A 305 -4.59 6.78 10.97
N LEU A 306 -4.63 7.59 12.03
CA LEU A 306 -4.17 7.18 13.34
C LEU A 306 -5.15 6.19 13.96
N GLN A 307 -4.65 5.05 14.44
CA GLN A 307 -5.47 4.02 15.08
C GLN A 307 -5.20 3.95 16.59
N ILE A 308 -6.29 3.86 17.37
CA ILE A 308 -6.25 3.49 18.79
C ILE A 308 -6.61 2.01 18.90
N ARG A 309 -5.79 1.24 19.62
CA ARG A 309 -5.99 -0.20 19.80
C ARG A 309 -6.57 -0.50 21.18
N MET A 310 -7.77 -1.09 21.21
CA MET A 310 -8.43 -1.52 22.43
C MET A 310 -8.40 -3.04 22.50
N VAL A 311 -7.86 -3.58 23.61
CA VAL A 311 -7.79 -5.01 23.88
C VAL A 311 -8.88 -5.41 24.86
N TYR A 312 -9.69 -6.41 24.48
CA TYR A 312 -10.79 -6.92 25.31
C TYR A 312 -10.51 -8.38 25.68
N LYS A 313 -10.33 -8.63 26.99
CA LYS A 313 -10.30 -10.00 27.52
C LYS A 313 -11.66 -10.66 27.36
N ILE A 314 -11.65 -11.93 26.98
CA ILE A 314 -12.87 -12.72 26.83
C ILE A 314 -12.75 -14.05 27.57
N SER A 315 -13.91 -14.58 27.98
CA SER A 315 -14.07 -15.95 28.49
C SER A 315 -14.86 -16.77 27.48
N ARG A 316 -14.79 -18.10 27.57
CA ARG A 316 -15.61 -19.08 26.83
C ARG A 316 -15.32 -19.21 25.32
N LEU A 317 -14.62 -18.30 24.67
CA LEU A 317 -14.27 -18.40 23.26
C LEU A 317 -12.74 -18.50 23.10
N LYS A 318 -12.29 -19.31 22.15
CA LYS A 318 -10.87 -19.40 21.79
C LYS A 318 -10.50 -18.31 20.80
N THR A 319 -9.32 -17.74 20.95
CA THR A 319 -8.71 -16.80 20.02
C THR A 319 -7.34 -17.31 19.57
N LEU A 320 -6.68 -16.62 18.66
CA LEU A 320 -5.35 -17.00 18.22
C LEU A 320 -4.36 -17.08 19.39
N ASN A 321 -4.55 -16.25 20.44
CA ASN A 321 -3.70 -16.25 21.63
C ASN A 321 -3.56 -17.65 22.25
N THR A 322 -4.68 -18.35 22.41
CA THR A 322 -4.69 -19.70 22.98
C THR A 322 -4.38 -20.79 21.98
N LEU A 323 -4.78 -20.65 20.71
CA LEU A 323 -4.46 -21.61 19.66
C LEU A 323 -2.97 -21.69 19.36
N ALA A 324 -2.27 -20.54 19.41
CA ALA A 324 -0.85 -20.43 19.15
C ALA A 324 0.01 -20.41 20.43
N ALA A 325 -0.57 -20.72 21.61
CA ALA A 325 0.10 -20.61 22.91
C ALA A 325 1.30 -21.55 23.05
N ASN A 326 1.24 -22.72 22.42
CA ASN A 326 2.29 -23.71 22.50
C ASN A 326 2.78 -24.15 21.12
N TRP A 327 3.89 -24.87 21.08
CA TRP A 327 4.51 -25.28 19.82
C TRP A 327 3.64 -26.26 19.01
N TRP A 328 2.88 -27.13 19.67
CA TRP A 328 1.94 -28.05 19.01
C TRP A 328 0.85 -27.29 18.26
N GLY A 329 0.27 -26.27 18.90
CA GLY A 329 -0.71 -25.40 18.25
C GLY A 329 -0.12 -24.70 17.03
N LYS A 330 1.11 -24.20 17.12
CA LYS A 330 1.82 -23.59 15.99
C LYS A 330 2.07 -24.60 14.86
N CYS A 331 2.49 -25.82 15.19
CA CYS A 331 2.68 -26.89 14.20
C CYS A 331 1.37 -27.26 13.49
N LEU A 332 0.26 -27.40 14.24
CA LEU A 332 -1.06 -27.69 13.65
C LEU A 332 -1.52 -26.55 12.72
N ILE A 333 -1.33 -25.30 13.13
CA ILE A 333 -1.61 -24.11 12.28
C ILE A 333 -0.78 -24.17 10.99
N GLY A 334 0.51 -24.50 11.09
CA GLY A 334 1.40 -24.65 9.93
C GLY A 334 0.96 -25.78 9.01
N LEU A 335 0.63 -26.95 9.57
CA LEU A 335 0.17 -28.12 8.81
C LEU A 335 -1.16 -27.83 8.12
N GLN A 336 -2.12 -27.22 8.82
CA GLN A 336 -3.38 -26.80 8.22
C GLN A 336 -3.14 -25.92 6.99
N TYR A 337 -2.27 -24.93 7.11
CA TYR A 337 -1.97 -24.04 5.98
C TYR A 337 -1.27 -24.78 4.83
N LEU A 338 -0.34 -25.67 5.11
CA LEU A 338 0.34 -26.46 4.09
C LEU A 338 -0.63 -27.32 3.29
N LEU A 339 -1.60 -27.95 3.95
CA LEU A 339 -2.55 -28.86 3.31
C LEU A 339 -3.71 -28.15 2.62
N THR A 340 -4.25 -27.09 3.24
CA THR A 340 -5.53 -26.49 2.80
C THR A 340 -5.44 -25.02 2.37
N ARG A 341 -4.28 -24.36 2.59
CA ARG A 341 -4.11 -22.91 2.38
C ARG A 341 -5.14 -22.07 3.13
N SER A 342 -5.56 -22.54 4.31
CA SER A 342 -6.56 -21.90 5.18
C SER A 342 -6.07 -21.84 6.62
N GLY A 343 -6.90 -21.32 7.52
CA GLY A 343 -6.57 -21.21 8.93
C GLY A 343 -5.73 -19.95 9.24
N PRO A 344 -5.15 -19.87 10.45
CA PRO A 344 -4.50 -18.64 10.92
C PRO A 344 -3.39 -18.09 10.04
N MET A 345 -2.64 -18.91 9.31
CA MET A 345 -1.60 -18.42 8.40
C MET A 345 -2.16 -17.75 7.13
N SER A 346 -3.44 -17.96 6.81
CA SER A 346 -4.12 -17.26 5.70
C SER A 346 -4.76 -15.95 6.13
N MET A 347 -4.59 -15.54 7.38
CA MET A 347 -5.23 -14.32 7.92
C MET A 347 -4.62 -13.03 7.36
N ALA A 348 -5.51 -12.08 7.04
CA ALA A 348 -5.18 -10.66 7.06
C ALA A 348 -4.99 -10.19 8.51
N PRO A 349 -4.27 -9.07 8.77
CA PRO A 349 -4.11 -8.54 10.13
C PRO A 349 -5.45 -8.30 10.83
N SER A 350 -6.41 -7.73 10.12
CA SER A 350 -7.77 -7.49 10.59
C SER A 350 -8.75 -8.24 9.71
N GLN A 351 -9.63 -9.03 10.32
CA GLN A 351 -10.53 -9.86 9.56
C GLN A 351 -11.93 -9.29 9.45
N LEU A 352 -12.40 -8.62 10.52
CA LEU A 352 -13.70 -7.96 10.56
C LEU A 352 -13.51 -6.44 10.54
N GLY A 353 -14.32 -5.78 9.72
CA GLY A 353 -14.48 -4.34 9.68
C GLY A 353 -15.81 -3.90 10.26
N LEU A 354 -15.84 -2.66 10.72
CA LEU A 354 -17.07 -1.98 11.04
C LEU A 354 -16.90 -0.51 10.68
N PHE A 355 -17.88 0.03 9.98
CA PHE A 355 -17.95 1.45 9.65
C PHE A 355 -19.18 2.05 10.32
N ALA A 356 -18.95 3.13 11.03
CA ALA A 356 -19.98 3.79 11.85
C ALA A 356 -19.87 5.30 11.77
N ASN A 357 -20.88 5.94 12.35
CA ASN A 357 -20.97 7.37 12.50
C ASN A 357 -20.59 7.77 13.92
N SER A 358 -19.81 8.84 14.08
CA SER A 358 -19.47 9.39 15.41
C SER A 358 -20.51 10.35 15.97
N SER A 359 -21.48 10.77 15.16
CA SER A 359 -22.57 11.69 15.52
C SER A 359 -23.89 11.22 14.91
N GLU A 360 -25.01 11.78 15.37
CA GLU A 360 -26.36 11.35 14.99
C GLU A 360 -26.70 11.54 13.49
N ASN A 361 -26.06 12.49 12.79
CA ASN A 361 -26.35 12.80 11.39
C ASN A 361 -25.11 13.11 10.54
N PRO A 362 -24.14 12.23 10.41
CA PRO A 362 -23.07 12.43 9.44
C PRO A 362 -23.56 12.06 8.02
N ALA A 363 -23.13 12.81 7.05
CA ALA A 363 -23.45 12.53 5.65
C ALA A 363 -22.97 11.14 5.21
N ARG A 364 -21.96 10.59 5.90
CA ARG A 364 -21.34 9.28 5.61
C ARG A 364 -20.55 8.77 6.82
N PRO A 365 -20.33 7.45 6.96
CA PRO A 365 -19.48 6.89 8.01
C PRO A 365 -18.11 7.55 8.06
N ASN A 366 -17.70 7.94 9.26
CA ASN A 366 -16.45 8.62 9.52
C ASN A 366 -15.53 7.92 10.53
N ILE A 367 -16.00 6.79 11.09
CA ILE A 367 -15.21 5.91 11.97
C ILE A 367 -15.09 4.54 11.33
N GLN A 368 -13.89 3.95 11.39
CA GLN A 368 -13.62 2.59 10.98
C GLN A 368 -13.01 1.79 12.12
N TYR A 369 -13.54 0.59 12.33
CA TYR A 369 -12.94 -0.42 13.21
C TYR A 369 -12.24 -1.50 12.40
N HIS A 370 -11.09 -1.93 12.92
CA HIS A 370 -10.37 -3.12 12.50
C HIS A 370 -10.37 -4.12 13.65
N VAL A 371 -11.07 -5.24 13.52
CA VAL A 371 -11.23 -6.22 14.59
C VAL A 371 -10.43 -7.47 14.30
N GLN A 372 -9.63 -7.89 15.28
CA GLN A 372 -8.67 -9.00 15.18
C GLN A 372 -8.96 -10.04 16.28
N PRO A 373 -8.96 -11.35 15.98
CA PRO A 373 -9.18 -12.40 16.98
C PRO A 373 -7.90 -12.72 17.76
N LEU A 374 -7.13 -11.72 18.11
CA LEU A 374 -5.86 -11.81 18.83
C LEU A 374 -5.56 -10.52 19.58
N SER A 375 -4.60 -10.59 20.50
CA SER A 375 -4.07 -9.42 21.16
C SER A 375 -2.57 -9.55 21.46
N LEU A 376 -1.87 -8.42 21.43
CA LEU A 376 -0.46 -8.25 21.73
C LEU A 376 -0.23 -6.82 22.19
N GLU A 377 0.86 -6.55 22.89
CA GLU A 377 1.18 -5.20 23.40
C GLU A 377 1.53 -4.25 22.25
N LYS A 378 2.52 -4.62 21.46
CA LYS A 378 3.00 -3.85 20.30
C LYS A 378 3.17 -4.74 19.10
N PHE A 379 3.10 -4.18 17.90
CA PHE A 379 3.35 -4.90 16.67
C PHE A 379 4.73 -5.56 16.68
N GLY A 380 4.76 -6.89 16.49
CA GLY A 380 5.97 -7.72 16.56
C GLY A 380 6.20 -8.41 17.90
N ASP A 381 5.47 -8.03 18.96
CA ASP A 381 5.55 -8.67 20.27
C ASP A 381 4.86 -10.05 20.27
N PRO A 382 5.16 -10.91 21.24
CA PRO A 382 4.42 -12.15 21.48
C PRO A 382 2.95 -11.87 21.77
N LEU A 383 2.09 -12.83 21.41
CA LEU A 383 0.68 -12.78 21.78
C LEU A 383 0.52 -12.84 23.30
N HIS A 384 -0.47 -12.14 23.86
CA HIS A 384 -0.84 -12.27 25.27
C HIS A 384 -1.21 -13.73 25.61
N THR A 385 -0.99 -14.12 26.84
CA THR A 385 -1.22 -15.49 27.34
C THR A 385 -2.69 -15.80 27.66
N PHE A 386 -3.58 -14.83 27.51
CA PHE A 386 -5.01 -14.94 27.79
C PHE A 386 -5.83 -14.78 26.49
N ASN A 387 -7.06 -15.30 26.48
CA ASN A 387 -7.97 -15.07 25.36
C ASN A 387 -8.39 -13.59 25.31
N ALA A 388 -8.22 -13.00 24.16
CA ALA A 388 -8.63 -11.63 23.90
C ALA A 388 -8.82 -11.38 22.40
N PHE A 389 -9.52 -10.33 22.07
CA PHE A 389 -9.55 -9.75 20.74
C PHE A 389 -9.14 -8.27 20.80
N THR A 390 -8.68 -7.75 19.68
CA THR A 390 -8.35 -6.33 19.53
C THR A 390 -9.37 -5.68 18.61
N ALA A 391 -9.95 -4.56 19.03
CA ALA A 391 -10.70 -3.65 18.17
C ALA A 391 -9.93 -2.34 18.06
N SER A 392 -9.36 -2.08 16.89
CA SER A 392 -8.68 -0.81 16.61
C SER A 392 -9.67 0.13 15.93
N VAL A 393 -9.68 1.39 16.33
CA VAL A 393 -10.55 2.40 15.75
C VAL A 393 -9.73 3.55 15.16
N CYS A 394 -10.16 4.07 14.03
CA CYS A 394 -9.59 5.27 13.41
C CYS A 394 -10.69 6.22 12.91
N ASN A 395 -10.36 7.52 12.92
CA ASN A 395 -11.11 8.54 12.21
C ASN A 395 -10.73 8.49 10.73
N LEU A 396 -11.72 8.31 9.85
CA LEU A 396 -11.52 8.23 8.40
C LEU A 396 -11.23 9.60 7.75
N ARG A 397 -11.54 10.69 8.45
CA ARG A 397 -11.36 12.06 7.94
C ARG A 397 -10.68 12.92 8.99
N PRO A 398 -9.37 12.69 9.22
CA PRO A 398 -8.63 13.50 10.17
C PRO A 398 -8.55 14.95 9.68
N SER A 399 -8.63 15.90 10.61
CA SER A 399 -8.37 17.32 10.35
C SER A 399 -6.88 17.64 10.27
N SER A 400 -6.03 16.82 10.88
CA SER A 400 -4.58 16.96 10.85
C SER A 400 -4.06 16.98 9.42
N ARG A 401 -3.12 17.90 9.18
CA ARG A 401 -2.36 18.01 7.93
C ARG A 401 -0.89 18.04 8.29
N GLY A 402 -0.12 17.23 7.62
CA GLY A 402 1.31 17.09 7.84
C GLY A 402 2.11 17.29 6.58
N SER A 403 3.38 16.96 6.63
CA SER A 403 4.31 17.12 5.53
C SER A 403 5.34 16.00 5.44
N ILE A 404 5.96 15.89 4.27
CA ILE A 404 7.10 15.01 3.98
C ILE A 404 8.12 15.85 3.22
N HIS A 405 9.36 15.91 3.71
CA HIS A 405 10.43 16.62 3.03
C HIS A 405 11.75 15.88 3.12
N ILE A 406 12.64 16.05 2.15
CA ILE A 406 14.03 15.62 2.29
C ILE A 406 14.74 16.47 3.34
N THR A 407 15.70 15.85 4.04
CA THR A 407 16.55 16.54 5.02
C THR A 407 17.92 16.90 4.46
N SER A 408 18.26 16.36 3.31
CA SER A 408 19.52 16.53 2.59
C SER A 408 19.35 16.12 1.13
N LYS A 409 20.26 16.56 0.27
CA LYS A 409 20.38 16.09 -1.11
C LYS A 409 20.90 14.65 -1.22
N GLU A 410 21.49 14.11 -0.16
CA GLU A 410 22.07 12.77 -0.15
C GLU A 410 20.98 11.69 -0.22
N LEU A 411 21.25 10.60 -0.95
CA LEU A 411 20.26 9.57 -1.22
C LEU A 411 19.90 8.70 0.00
N ASP A 412 20.84 8.52 0.91
CA ASP A 412 20.71 7.73 2.13
C ASP A 412 20.13 8.53 3.30
N ALA A 413 20.04 9.85 3.17
CA ALA A 413 19.43 10.70 4.20
C ALA A 413 17.93 10.37 4.34
N PRO A 414 17.46 10.05 5.56
CA PRO A 414 16.05 9.77 5.79
C PRO A 414 15.21 11.04 5.59
N PRO A 415 14.01 10.93 4.99
CA PRO A 415 13.10 12.06 4.90
C PRO A 415 12.52 12.41 6.27
N LEU A 416 12.19 13.67 6.47
CA LEU A 416 11.36 14.12 7.57
C LEU A 416 9.90 13.83 7.23
N ILE A 417 9.28 12.93 7.99
CA ILE A 417 7.87 12.56 7.85
C ILE A 417 7.13 13.06 9.08
N ASN A 418 6.34 14.09 8.91
CA ASN A 418 5.56 14.70 9.98
C ASN A 418 4.06 14.63 9.69
N PRO A 419 3.34 13.58 10.11
CA PRO A 419 1.90 13.48 9.93
C PRO A 419 1.09 14.51 10.72
N ASN A 420 1.69 15.13 11.74
CA ASN A 420 1.05 16.11 12.63
C ASN A 420 -0.23 15.54 13.28
N TYR A 421 -0.10 14.34 13.86
CA TYR A 421 -1.22 13.67 14.51
C TYR A 421 -1.73 14.43 15.73
N LEU A 422 -3.07 14.63 15.84
CA LEU A 422 -3.87 15.19 16.94
C LEU A 422 -3.59 16.65 17.27
#